data_3df35aaf2d51ddac784e8d082391c964
#
_entry.id   3df35aaf2d51ddac784e8d082391c964
#
_cell.length_a   1.000
_cell.length_b   1.000
_cell.length_c   1.000
_cell.angle_alpha   90.00
_cell.angle_beta   90.00
_cell.angle_gamma   90.00
#
_symmetry.space_group_name_H-M   'P 1'
#
loop_
_entity.id
_entity.type
_entity.pdbx_description
1 polymer ?
#
loop_
_entity_poly.entity_id
_entity_poly.type
_entity_poly.pdbx_seq_one_letter_code
_entity_poly.pdbx_strand_id
1 'polypeptide(L)'
;MALILMEQIIVLFLMMGCGLAVVKLGMLKVEDSKALSVVSLYLLLPSVVIHSFDIEYTPEVMSGFLLALAAALAFHGILFVICTVLSSIFHLGAVEKCSLIYTNAGNIIMPLVAALLGEEWQIYATAFLAVQMTILFSHGQSVMEGKPGINWKKIVTNPNMIAVVAGLVLFLTPLQLPDVLADTMTSMARAVGPVSMIMLGMALADIEWKKLFTGKRVYGMVLARMVLLPLVAVFFLRTWGMMSSVPDSRSILLVTLLAAITPTASTIPQMAQLYDQDAAYASAINVMTTVVCVVTMPLMVMLYMM
;
A
#
# COMPACT_ATOMS: atom_id res chain seq x y z
N MET A 1 3.93 -19.73 9.63
CA MET A 1 3.87 -18.45 8.90
C MET A 1 2.53 -18.21 8.21
N ALA A 2 1.99 -19.07 7.32
CA ALA A 2 0.68 -18.85 6.68
C ALA A 2 -0.49 -18.72 7.67
N LEU A 3 -0.52 -19.51 8.75
CA LEU A 3 -1.54 -19.41 9.79
C LEU A 3 -1.44 -18.08 10.55
N ILE A 4 -0.23 -17.66 10.91
CA ILE A 4 0.02 -16.36 11.56
C ILE A 4 -0.41 -15.21 10.65
N LEU A 5 -0.11 -15.30 9.34
CA LEU A 5 -0.57 -14.32 8.36
C LEU A 5 -2.10 -14.25 8.32
N MET A 6 -2.80 -15.39 8.29
CA MET A 6 -4.26 -15.42 8.33
C MET A 6 -4.81 -14.78 9.60
N GLU A 7 -4.24 -15.10 10.77
CA GLU A 7 -4.63 -14.49 12.05
C GLU A 7 -4.46 -12.97 12.01
N GLN A 8 -3.33 -12.46 11.54
CA GLN A 8 -3.10 -11.02 11.44
C GLN A 8 -4.05 -10.34 10.44
N ILE A 9 -4.31 -10.96 9.31
CA ILE A 9 -5.31 -10.46 8.35
C ILE A 9 -6.71 -10.43 9.00
N ILE A 10 -7.11 -11.46 9.73
CA ILE A 10 -8.38 -11.50 10.45
C ILE A 10 -8.46 -10.35 11.46
N VAL A 11 -7.39 -10.10 12.25
CA VAL A 11 -7.33 -8.99 13.20
C VAL A 11 -7.55 -7.65 12.49
N LEU A 12 -6.88 -7.40 11.36
CA LEU A 12 -7.07 -6.18 10.56
C LEU A 12 -8.53 -6.06 10.07
N PHE A 13 -9.14 -7.16 9.62
CA PHE A 13 -10.53 -7.16 9.18
C PHE A 13 -11.55 -6.98 10.32
N LEU A 14 -11.26 -7.49 11.52
CA LEU A 14 -12.08 -7.21 12.70
C LEU A 14 -12.05 -5.72 13.07
N MET A 15 -10.87 -5.07 13.00
CA MET A 15 -10.77 -3.61 13.16
C MET A 15 -11.56 -2.85 12.09
N MET A 16 -11.52 -3.32 10.83
CA MET A 16 -12.33 -2.79 9.75
C MET A 16 -13.84 -2.98 10.02
N GLY A 17 -14.22 -4.15 10.56
CA GLY A 17 -15.58 -4.42 11.04
C GLY A 17 -16.05 -3.44 12.12
N CYS A 18 -15.18 -3.03 13.04
CA CYS A 18 -15.49 -2.00 14.03
C CYS A 18 -15.80 -0.65 13.36
N GLY A 19 -15.01 -0.24 12.36
CA GLY A 19 -15.26 0.98 11.59
C GLY A 19 -16.60 0.95 10.86
N LEU A 20 -16.94 -0.17 10.23
CA LEU A 20 -18.25 -0.39 9.62
C LEU A 20 -19.39 -0.31 10.64
N ALA A 21 -19.23 -0.94 11.81
CA ALA A 21 -20.23 -0.96 12.85
C ALA A 21 -20.52 0.43 13.41
N VAL A 22 -19.50 1.24 13.69
CA VAL A 22 -19.64 2.61 14.23
C VAL A 22 -20.49 3.49 13.31
N VAL A 23 -20.32 3.36 11.98
CA VAL A 23 -21.15 4.11 11.01
C VAL A 23 -22.55 3.52 10.92
N LYS A 24 -22.71 2.18 10.87
CA LYS A 24 -24.04 1.55 10.82
C LYS A 24 -24.89 1.79 12.06
N LEU A 25 -24.25 1.98 13.23
CA LEU A 25 -24.92 2.36 14.49
C LEU A 25 -25.24 3.87 14.55
N GLY A 26 -24.88 4.67 13.53
CA GLY A 26 -25.14 6.09 13.47
C GLY A 26 -24.29 6.95 14.42
N MET A 27 -23.20 6.39 14.97
CA MET A 27 -22.29 7.13 15.87
C MET A 27 -21.37 8.07 15.08
N LEU A 28 -20.94 7.65 13.90
CA LEU A 28 -20.14 8.43 12.95
C LEU A 28 -20.78 8.36 11.56
N LYS A 29 -20.39 9.30 10.69
CA LYS A 29 -20.77 9.31 9.27
C LYS A 29 -19.59 8.83 8.41
N VAL A 30 -19.88 8.41 7.18
CA VAL A 30 -18.83 8.01 6.22
C VAL A 30 -17.87 9.16 5.93
N GLU A 31 -18.40 10.40 5.87
CA GLU A 31 -17.61 11.60 5.63
C GLU A 31 -16.52 11.83 6.70
N ASP A 32 -16.76 11.39 7.94
CA ASP A 32 -15.80 11.53 9.05
C ASP A 32 -14.53 10.71 8.81
N SER A 33 -14.59 9.69 7.95
CA SER A 33 -13.41 8.94 7.51
C SER A 33 -12.35 9.81 6.82
N LYS A 34 -12.75 10.95 6.24
CA LYS A 34 -11.82 11.92 5.63
C LYS A 34 -10.87 12.53 6.66
N ALA A 35 -11.38 12.84 7.87
CA ALA A 35 -10.53 13.35 8.95
C ALA A 35 -9.50 12.31 9.38
N LEU A 36 -9.92 11.05 9.53
CA LEU A 36 -9.00 9.94 9.83
C LEU A 36 -7.99 9.71 8.70
N SER A 37 -8.39 9.87 7.43
CA SER A 37 -7.47 9.81 6.29
C SER A 37 -6.38 10.88 6.38
N VAL A 38 -6.74 12.11 6.74
CA VAL A 38 -5.77 13.21 6.90
C VAL A 38 -4.79 12.88 8.03
N VAL A 39 -5.28 12.44 9.18
CA VAL A 39 -4.44 12.03 10.31
C VAL A 39 -3.51 10.89 9.89
N SER A 40 -4.05 9.85 9.24
CA SER A 40 -3.25 8.70 8.81
C SER A 40 -2.14 9.10 7.81
N LEU A 41 -2.49 9.87 6.77
CA LEU A 41 -1.57 10.21 5.67
C LEU A 41 -0.53 11.27 6.04
N TYR A 42 -0.89 12.23 6.90
CA TYR A 42 -0.04 13.41 7.18
C TYR A 42 0.66 13.37 8.54
N LEU A 43 0.22 12.51 9.46
CA LEU A 43 0.82 12.36 10.78
C LEU A 43 1.32 10.94 11.03
N LEU A 44 0.45 9.94 10.93
CA LEU A 44 0.79 8.58 11.35
C LEU A 44 1.77 7.92 10.36
N LEU A 45 1.50 7.99 9.05
CA LEU A 45 2.35 7.36 8.04
C LEU A 45 3.76 7.98 7.95
N PRO A 46 3.95 9.32 7.97
CA PRO A 46 5.29 9.89 8.11
C PRO A 46 6.03 9.44 9.37
N SER A 47 5.32 9.30 10.50
CA SER A 47 5.93 8.83 11.75
C SER A 47 6.42 7.38 11.64
N VAL A 48 5.63 6.50 11.03
CA VAL A 48 6.04 5.11 10.81
C VAL A 48 7.22 5.01 9.83
N VAL A 49 7.24 5.87 8.82
CA VAL A 49 8.36 5.94 7.87
C VAL A 49 9.65 6.34 8.59
N ILE A 50 9.64 7.41 9.40
CA ILE A 50 10.81 7.83 10.18
C ILE A 50 11.22 6.72 11.17
N HIS A 51 10.26 6.16 11.91
CA HIS A 51 10.51 5.06 12.85
C HIS A 51 11.14 3.83 12.18
N SER A 52 10.76 3.51 10.95
CA SER A 52 11.32 2.37 10.21
C SER A 52 12.82 2.50 9.89
N PHE A 53 13.37 3.72 9.94
CA PHE A 53 14.79 3.98 9.79
C PHE A 53 15.55 4.13 11.11
N ASP A 54 14.83 4.08 12.26
CA ASP A 54 15.42 4.12 13.61
C ASP A 54 15.95 2.73 13.99
N ILE A 55 16.88 2.24 13.20
CA ILE A 55 17.57 0.96 13.36
C ILE A 55 19.06 1.15 13.14
N GLU A 56 19.84 0.25 13.71
CA GLU A 56 21.29 0.29 13.55
C GLU A 56 21.69 0.11 12.07
N TYR A 57 22.54 1.02 11.58
CA TYR A 57 23.09 0.88 10.24
C TYR A 57 24.05 -0.32 10.18
N THR A 58 23.73 -1.28 9.31
CA THR A 58 24.66 -2.32 8.88
C THR A 58 24.69 -2.41 7.36
N PRO A 59 25.83 -2.87 6.76
CA PRO A 59 25.89 -3.09 5.32
C PRO A 59 24.82 -4.05 4.81
N GLU A 60 24.42 -5.03 5.63
CA GLU A 60 23.37 -6.01 5.34
C GLU A 60 22.01 -5.32 5.22
N VAL A 61 21.63 -4.49 6.20
CA VAL A 61 20.38 -3.73 6.18
C VAL A 61 20.33 -2.80 4.96
N MET A 62 21.45 -2.09 4.68
CA MET A 62 21.54 -1.23 3.50
C MET A 62 21.41 -2.02 2.20
N SER A 63 22.09 -3.16 2.08
CA SER A 63 21.99 -4.01 0.88
C SER A 63 20.56 -4.54 0.69
N GLY A 64 19.90 -4.92 1.78
CA GLY A 64 18.50 -5.33 1.80
C GLY A 64 17.54 -4.19 1.40
N PHE A 65 17.77 -2.97 1.90
CA PHE A 65 16.98 -1.79 1.52
C PHE A 65 17.12 -1.48 0.01
N LEU A 66 18.35 -1.53 -0.50
CA LEU A 66 18.61 -1.36 -1.94
C LEU A 66 17.97 -2.46 -2.78
N LEU A 67 17.98 -3.71 -2.31
CA LEU A 67 17.28 -4.82 -2.97
C LEU A 67 15.76 -4.56 -3.01
N ALA A 68 15.15 -4.16 -1.89
CA ALA A 68 13.74 -3.84 -1.82
C ALA A 68 13.37 -2.66 -2.74
N LEU A 69 14.22 -1.62 -2.79
CA LEU A 69 14.05 -0.46 -3.66
C LEU A 69 14.13 -0.86 -5.15
N ALA A 70 15.14 -1.66 -5.51
CA ALA A 70 15.31 -2.16 -6.87
C ALA A 70 14.13 -3.07 -7.29
N ALA A 71 13.67 -3.94 -6.38
CA ALA A 71 12.52 -4.81 -6.61
C ALA A 71 11.23 -4.01 -6.78
N ALA A 72 11.02 -2.97 -5.97
CA ALA A 72 9.87 -2.07 -6.11
C ALA A 72 9.87 -1.33 -7.45
N LEU A 73 11.02 -0.78 -7.86
CA LEU A 73 11.18 -0.11 -9.16
C LEU A 73 10.91 -1.07 -10.33
N ALA A 74 11.54 -2.24 -10.31
CA ALA A 74 11.38 -3.23 -11.37
C ALA A 74 9.94 -3.75 -11.45
N PHE A 75 9.30 -4.01 -10.30
CA PHE A 75 7.91 -4.45 -10.27
C PHE A 75 6.95 -3.38 -10.79
N HIS A 76 7.13 -2.10 -10.43
CA HIS A 76 6.33 -1.03 -11.03
C HIS A 76 6.57 -0.92 -12.53
N GLY A 77 7.80 -1.13 -13.01
CA GLY A 77 8.09 -1.25 -14.45
C GLY A 77 7.28 -2.36 -15.13
N ILE A 78 7.21 -3.54 -14.52
CA ILE A 78 6.38 -4.67 -14.98
C ILE A 78 4.89 -4.27 -15.00
N LEU A 79 4.40 -3.62 -13.93
CA LEU A 79 3.02 -3.15 -13.86
C LEU A 79 2.69 -2.16 -14.97
N PHE A 80 3.60 -1.24 -15.31
CA PHE A 80 3.42 -0.31 -16.42
C PHE A 80 3.32 -1.03 -17.77
N VAL A 81 4.18 -2.01 -18.02
CA VAL A 81 4.14 -2.81 -19.25
C VAL A 81 2.80 -3.57 -19.34
N ILE A 82 2.43 -4.28 -18.28
CA ILE A 82 1.16 -5.05 -18.25
C ILE A 82 -0.04 -4.10 -18.41
N CYS A 83 -0.04 -2.98 -17.71
CA CYS A 83 -1.12 -1.99 -17.79
C CYS A 83 -1.24 -1.41 -19.20
N THR A 84 -0.12 -1.15 -19.88
CA THR A 84 -0.11 -0.68 -21.27
C THR A 84 -0.68 -1.73 -22.23
N VAL A 85 -0.28 -2.99 -22.09
CA VAL A 85 -0.81 -4.11 -22.88
C VAL A 85 -2.32 -4.29 -22.62
N LEU A 86 -2.74 -4.34 -21.36
CA LEU A 86 -4.17 -4.46 -21.04
C LEU A 86 -4.96 -3.24 -21.53
N SER A 87 -4.38 -2.05 -21.48
CA SER A 87 -5.01 -0.83 -21.97
C SER A 87 -5.21 -0.84 -23.47
N SER A 88 -4.27 -1.39 -24.25
CA SER A 88 -4.40 -1.51 -25.70
C SER A 88 -5.48 -2.52 -26.12
N ILE A 89 -5.69 -3.57 -25.32
CA ILE A 89 -6.67 -4.63 -25.61
C ILE A 89 -8.07 -4.22 -25.12
N PHE A 90 -8.18 -3.70 -23.89
CA PHE A 90 -9.46 -3.46 -23.20
C PHE A 90 -9.87 -1.98 -23.14
N HIS A 91 -9.07 -1.07 -23.70
CA HIS A 91 -9.30 0.38 -23.71
C HIS A 91 -9.56 0.91 -22.29
N LEU A 92 -8.58 0.66 -21.38
CA LEU A 92 -8.70 1.03 -19.99
C LEU A 92 -8.73 2.56 -19.79
N GLY A 93 -9.68 3.03 -18.98
CA GLY A 93 -9.77 4.42 -18.54
C GLY A 93 -8.74 4.79 -17.45
N ALA A 94 -8.72 6.06 -17.05
CA ALA A 94 -7.79 6.57 -16.05
C ALA A 94 -7.92 5.84 -14.70
N VAL A 95 -9.15 5.67 -14.22
CA VAL A 95 -9.45 4.93 -12.97
C VAL A 95 -8.91 3.52 -13.01
N GLU A 96 -9.13 2.80 -14.10
CA GLU A 96 -8.71 1.40 -14.25
C GLU A 96 -7.18 1.26 -14.26
N LYS A 97 -6.50 2.11 -15.04
CA LYS A 97 -5.03 2.13 -15.09
C LYS A 97 -4.43 2.36 -13.71
N CYS A 98 -4.92 3.37 -13.00
CA CYS A 98 -4.44 3.67 -11.66
C CYS A 98 -4.81 2.58 -10.64
N SER A 99 -5.98 1.95 -10.77
CA SER A 99 -6.40 0.84 -9.91
C SER A 99 -5.55 -0.42 -10.09
N LEU A 100 -5.01 -0.66 -11.29
CA LEU A 100 -4.09 -1.78 -11.53
C LEU A 100 -2.69 -1.53 -10.99
N ILE A 101 -2.17 -0.29 -11.12
CA ILE A 101 -0.79 0.02 -10.78
C ILE A 101 -0.61 0.28 -9.28
N TYR A 102 -1.50 1.08 -8.66
CA TYR A 102 -1.31 1.58 -7.30
C TYR A 102 -2.01 0.74 -6.24
N THR A 103 -1.25 0.37 -5.23
CA THR A 103 -1.66 -0.52 -4.15
C THR A 103 -1.99 0.25 -2.87
N ASN A 104 -2.78 -0.33 -1.99
CA ASN A 104 -3.06 0.22 -0.65
C ASN A 104 -1.94 -0.13 0.36
N ALA A 105 -0.70 -0.15 -0.12
CA ALA A 105 0.45 -0.52 0.70
C ALA A 105 0.61 0.38 1.92
N GLY A 106 0.41 1.71 1.80
CA GLY A 106 0.58 2.64 2.92
C GLY A 106 -0.24 2.30 4.16
N ASN A 107 -1.47 1.85 3.97
CA ASN A 107 -2.38 1.57 5.09
C ASN A 107 -2.30 0.13 5.61
N ILE A 108 -1.92 -0.83 4.75
CA ILE A 108 -2.00 -2.26 5.08
C ILE A 108 -0.62 -2.84 5.39
N ILE A 109 0.42 -2.47 4.62
CA ILE A 109 1.70 -3.18 4.68
C ILE A 109 2.48 -2.91 5.97
N MET A 110 2.49 -1.67 6.45
CA MET A 110 3.26 -1.31 7.64
C MET A 110 2.85 -2.11 8.87
N PRO A 111 1.55 -2.12 9.26
CA PRO A 111 1.11 -2.93 10.39
C PRO A 111 1.24 -4.43 10.12
N LEU A 112 1.06 -4.87 8.87
CA LEU A 112 1.16 -6.28 8.52
C LEU A 112 2.60 -6.79 8.63
N VAL A 113 3.58 -6.03 8.15
CA VAL A 113 5.00 -6.39 8.24
C VAL A 113 5.46 -6.40 9.70
N ALA A 114 5.11 -5.38 10.49
CA ALA A 114 5.43 -5.34 11.92
C ALA A 114 4.88 -6.57 12.66
N ALA A 115 3.66 -6.98 12.35
CA ALA A 115 3.01 -8.12 12.99
C ALA A 115 3.56 -9.49 12.53
N LEU A 116 4.03 -9.60 11.29
CA LEU A 116 4.49 -10.87 10.72
C LEU A 116 5.98 -11.12 10.89
N LEU A 117 6.79 -10.08 10.74
CA LEU A 117 8.25 -10.16 10.65
C LEU A 117 8.97 -9.40 11.76
N GLY A 118 8.34 -8.38 12.32
CA GLY A 118 8.91 -7.46 13.30
C GLY A 118 8.97 -6.02 12.78
N GLU A 119 9.07 -5.06 13.71
CA GLU A 119 9.11 -3.63 13.38
C GLU A 119 10.35 -3.27 12.55
N GLU A 120 11.48 -3.97 12.74
CA GLU A 120 12.73 -3.80 12.01
C GLU A 120 12.62 -4.08 10.50
N TRP A 121 11.64 -4.88 10.08
CA TRP A 121 11.40 -5.19 8.67
C TRP A 121 10.63 -4.09 7.92
N GLN A 122 10.09 -3.11 8.64
CA GLN A 122 9.34 -2.00 8.04
C GLN A 122 10.18 -1.12 7.12
N ILE A 123 11.51 -1.08 7.31
CA ILE A 123 12.43 -0.34 6.43
C ILE A 123 12.32 -0.82 4.97
N TYR A 124 12.14 -2.12 4.75
CA TYR A 124 11.99 -2.68 3.40
C TYR A 124 10.63 -2.35 2.79
N ALA A 125 9.58 -2.26 3.63
CA ALA A 125 8.27 -1.76 3.20
C ALA A 125 8.31 -0.28 2.81
N THR A 126 9.10 0.52 3.54
CA THR A 126 9.31 1.94 3.24
C THR A 126 9.96 2.16 1.87
N ALA A 127 10.88 1.27 1.45
CA ALA A 127 11.46 1.32 0.10
C ALA A 127 10.37 1.20 -1.00
N PHE A 128 9.42 0.27 -0.84
CA PHE A 128 8.29 0.15 -1.77
C PHE A 128 7.39 1.39 -1.75
N LEU A 129 7.07 1.90 -0.56
CA LEU A 129 6.23 3.10 -0.40
C LEU A 129 6.86 4.33 -1.05
N ALA A 130 8.17 4.53 -0.89
CA ALA A 130 8.89 5.65 -1.50
C ALA A 130 8.75 5.64 -3.03
N VAL A 131 8.94 4.47 -3.66
CA VAL A 131 8.75 4.29 -5.10
C VAL A 131 7.30 4.56 -5.49
N GLN A 132 6.35 3.89 -4.83
CA GLN A 132 4.94 4.01 -5.17
C GLN A 132 4.41 5.44 -5.02
N MET A 133 4.75 6.14 -3.92
CA MET A 133 4.31 7.52 -3.70
C MET A 133 4.88 8.47 -4.75
N THR A 134 6.14 8.30 -5.13
CA THR A 134 6.77 9.08 -6.20
C THR A 134 6.02 8.89 -7.52
N ILE A 135 5.72 7.65 -7.88
CA ILE A 135 5.02 7.33 -9.14
C ILE A 135 3.54 7.74 -9.07
N LEU A 136 2.88 7.58 -7.93
CA LEU A 136 1.47 7.96 -7.76
C LEU A 136 1.26 9.47 -7.96
N PHE A 137 2.10 10.30 -7.34
CA PHE A 137 2.00 11.76 -7.42
C PHE A 137 2.62 12.37 -8.69
N SER A 138 3.30 11.55 -9.51
CA SER A 138 3.75 11.94 -10.85
C SER A 138 2.84 11.36 -11.93
N HIS A 139 3.00 10.08 -12.26
CA HIS A 139 2.25 9.40 -13.30
C HIS A 139 0.76 9.23 -12.94
N GLY A 140 0.43 8.77 -11.73
CA GLY A 140 -0.97 8.52 -11.33
C GLY A 140 -1.80 9.78 -11.39
N GLN A 141 -1.28 10.89 -10.88
CA GLN A 141 -1.94 12.18 -10.96
C GLN A 141 -2.10 12.65 -12.42
N SER A 142 -1.04 12.55 -13.22
CA SER A 142 -1.08 12.91 -14.65
C SER A 142 -2.15 12.15 -15.44
N VAL A 143 -2.28 10.84 -15.17
CA VAL A 143 -3.31 9.99 -15.79
C VAL A 143 -4.71 10.40 -15.35
N MET A 144 -4.92 10.67 -14.06
CA MET A 144 -6.23 11.10 -13.54
C MET A 144 -6.63 12.48 -14.01
N GLU A 145 -5.68 13.41 -14.10
CA GLU A 145 -5.91 14.79 -14.57
C GLU A 145 -6.07 14.86 -16.09
N GLY A 146 -5.65 13.83 -16.82
CA GLY A 146 -5.65 13.82 -18.29
C GLY A 146 -4.65 14.79 -18.91
N LYS A 147 -3.65 15.25 -18.14
CA LYS A 147 -2.62 16.19 -18.58
C LYS A 147 -1.23 15.57 -18.39
N PRO A 148 -0.39 15.53 -19.42
CA PRO A 148 0.98 15.07 -19.27
C PRO A 148 1.78 16.07 -18.42
N GLY A 149 2.52 15.56 -17.43
CA GLY A 149 3.41 16.39 -16.63
C GLY A 149 3.71 15.76 -15.26
N ILE A 150 4.88 16.12 -14.72
CA ILE A 150 5.29 15.71 -13.37
C ILE A 150 5.22 16.93 -12.46
N ASN A 151 4.42 16.85 -11.42
CA ASN A 151 4.34 17.90 -10.42
C ASN A 151 5.43 17.70 -9.34
N TRP A 152 6.65 18.08 -9.65
CA TRP A 152 7.80 17.97 -8.74
C TRP A 152 7.54 18.62 -7.38
N LYS A 153 6.81 19.75 -7.36
CA LYS A 153 6.47 20.43 -6.11
C LYS A 153 5.64 19.52 -5.20
N LYS A 154 4.62 18.84 -5.72
CA LYS A 154 3.80 17.91 -4.92
C LYS A 154 4.59 16.70 -4.42
N ILE A 155 5.54 16.19 -5.19
CA ILE A 155 6.40 15.07 -4.77
C ILE A 155 7.28 15.52 -3.60
N VAL A 156 8.03 16.62 -3.78
CA VAL A 156 9.01 17.09 -2.78
C VAL A 156 8.33 17.61 -1.50
N THR A 157 7.12 18.17 -1.61
CA THR A 157 6.35 18.64 -0.44
C THR A 157 5.47 17.57 0.19
N ASN A 158 5.49 16.34 -0.32
CA ASN A 158 4.74 15.23 0.27
C ASN A 158 5.36 14.85 1.63
N PRO A 159 4.58 14.84 2.74
CA PRO A 159 5.11 14.52 4.06
C PRO A 159 5.80 13.15 4.14
N ASN A 160 5.29 12.15 3.41
CA ASN A 160 5.91 10.82 3.39
C ASN A 160 7.26 10.83 2.66
N MET A 161 7.40 11.61 1.58
CA MET A 161 8.70 11.77 0.90
C MET A 161 9.70 12.53 1.77
N ILE A 162 9.24 13.56 2.49
CA ILE A 162 10.08 14.27 3.47
C ILE A 162 10.50 13.30 4.58
N ALA A 163 9.59 12.47 5.08
CA ALA A 163 9.88 11.46 6.09
C ALA A 163 10.88 10.40 5.60
N VAL A 164 10.79 9.96 4.34
CA VAL A 164 11.79 9.05 3.73
C VAL A 164 13.17 9.69 3.70
N VAL A 165 13.27 10.96 3.26
CA VAL A 165 14.55 11.67 3.22
C VAL A 165 15.11 11.88 4.63
N ALA A 166 14.28 12.31 5.58
CA ALA A 166 14.67 12.49 6.97
C ALA A 166 15.12 11.16 7.62
N GLY A 167 14.36 10.09 7.39
CA GLY A 167 14.70 8.74 7.87
C GLY A 167 16.02 8.23 7.28
N LEU A 168 16.25 8.43 5.98
CA LEU A 168 17.53 8.08 5.35
C LEU A 168 18.69 8.87 5.93
N VAL A 169 18.51 10.15 6.23
CA VAL A 169 19.55 10.97 6.89
C VAL A 169 19.85 10.41 8.29
N LEU A 170 18.84 10.06 9.09
CA LEU A 170 19.03 9.44 10.40
C LEU A 170 19.77 8.10 10.28
N PHE A 171 19.36 7.25 9.35
CA PHE A 171 19.95 5.92 9.14
C PHE A 171 21.41 5.98 8.65
N LEU A 172 21.77 6.97 7.82
CA LEU A 172 23.13 7.12 7.25
C LEU A 172 24.09 7.93 8.10
N THR A 173 23.61 8.57 9.16
CA THR A 173 24.40 9.43 10.03
C THR A 173 24.37 8.93 11.47
N PRO A 174 25.35 9.30 12.32
CA PRO A 174 25.31 8.97 13.74
C PRO A 174 24.27 9.76 14.54
N LEU A 175 23.38 10.48 13.85
CA LEU A 175 22.31 11.23 14.49
C LEU A 175 21.26 10.27 15.04
N GLN A 176 20.97 10.40 16.33
CA GLN A 176 19.88 9.65 16.98
C GLN A 176 18.75 10.61 17.33
N LEU A 177 17.52 10.12 17.22
CA LEU A 177 16.39 10.87 17.73
C LEU A 177 16.47 10.94 19.26
N PRO A 178 16.18 12.09 19.88
CA PRO A 178 15.96 12.14 21.33
C PRO A 178 14.89 11.15 21.74
N ASP A 179 15.08 10.45 22.88
CA ASP A 179 14.19 9.36 23.33
C ASP A 179 12.70 9.74 23.28
N VAL A 180 12.36 10.96 23.75
CA VAL A 180 10.98 11.46 23.73
C VAL A 180 10.39 11.53 22.32
N LEU A 181 11.20 11.90 21.31
CA LEU A 181 10.77 11.93 19.90
C LEU A 181 10.66 10.51 19.33
N ALA A 182 11.61 9.64 19.63
CA ALA A 182 11.60 8.25 19.20
C ALA A 182 10.35 7.53 19.75
N ASP A 183 10.05 7.69 21.04
CA ASP A 183 8.83 7.13 21.69
C ASP A 183 7.55 7.70 21.09
N THR A 184 7.55 8.98 20.73
CA THR A 184 6.42 9.63 20.06
C THR A 184 6.20 9.02 18.69
N MET A 185 7.27 8.87 17.86
CA MET A 185 7.19 8.25 16.55
C MET A 185 6.71 6.81 16.64
N THR A 186 7.23 6.03 17.57
CA THR A 186 6.81 4.65 17.84
C THR A 186 5.32 4.55 18.20
N SER A 187 4.84 5.42 19.09
CA SER A 187 3.44 5.45 19.49
C SER A 187 2.51 5.80 18.32
N MET A 188 2.91 6.76 17.50
CA MET A 188 2.20 7.14 16.28
C MET A 188 2.24 6.02 15.23
N ALA A 189 3.38 5.35 15.07
CA ALA A 189 3.55 4.24 14.14
C ALA A 189 2.59 3.08 14.46
N ARG A 190 2.45 2.71 15.73
CA ARG A 190 1.53 1.67 16.19
C ARG A 190 0.06 2.01 15.96
N ALA A 191 -0.29 3.28 15.89
CA ALA A 191 -1.66 3.72 15.61
C ALA A 191 -2.06 3.59 14.14
N VAL A 192 -1.11 3.47 13.19
CA VAL A 192 -1.40 3.38 11.74
C VAL A 192 -2.36 2.23 11.42
N GLY A 193 -2.10 1.03 11.95
CA GLY A 193 -2.92 -0.16 11.69
C GLY A 193 -4.37 0.03 12.09
N PRO A 194 -4.67 0.27 13.39
CA PRO A 194 -6.04 0.47 13.87
C PRO A 194 -6.77 1.62 13.16
N VAL A 195 -6.14 2.80 13.04
CA VAL A 195 -6.77 3.98 12.43
C VAL A 195 -7.09 3.73 10.95
N SER A 196 -6.15 3.16 10.20
CA SER A 196 -6.35 2.87 8.77
C SER A 196 -7.43 1.82 8.54
N MET A 197 -7.51 0.78 9.37
CA MET A 197 -8.52 -0.26 9.24
C MET A 197 -9.91 0.24 9.62
N ILE A 198 -10.03 1.00 10.71
CA ILE A 198 -11.30 1.65 11.09
C ILE A 198 -11.78 2.58 9.97
N MET A 199 -10.90 3.41 9.43
CA MET A 199 -11.19 4.30 8.31
C MET A 199 -11.70 3.54 7.08
N LEU A 200 -11.03 2.45 6.71
CA LEU A 200 -11.46 1.59 5.59
C LEU A 200 -12.84 1.00 5.88
N GLY A 201 -13.08 0.53 7.10
CA GLY A 201 -14.39 0.00 7.52
C GLY A 201 -15.50 1.04 7.44
N MET A 202 -15.24 2.28 7.86
CA MET A 202 -16.18 3.39 7.72
C MET A 202 -16.54 3.66 6.26
N ALA A 203 -15.53 3.64 5.38
CA ALA A 203 -15.74 3.84 3.95
C ALA A 203 -16.60 2.72 3.30
N LEU A 204 -16.59 1.51 3.87
CA LEU A 204 -17.43 0.39 3.41
C LEU A 204 -18.92 0.55 3.77
N ALA A 205 -19.26 1.40 4.74
CA ALA A 205 -20.61 1.48 5.29
C ALA A 205 -21.65 2.07 4.33
N ASP A 206 -21.25 2.95 3.41
CA ASP A 206 -22.16 3.63 2.47
C ASP A 206 -22.28 2.91 1.11
N ILE A 207 -21.74 1.69 1.02
CA ILE A 207 -21.70 0.98 -0.23
C ILE A 207 -23.04 0.32 -0.53
N GLU A 208 -23.62 0.69 -1.65
CA GLU A 208 -24.75 -0.01 -2.23
C GLU A 208 -24.29 -1.34 -2.89
N TRP A 209 -24.14 -2.37 -2.09
CA TRP A 209 -23.66 -3.69 -2.52
C TRP A 209 -24.36 -4.22 -3.79
N LYS A 210 -25.66 -3.93 -3.96
CA LYS A 210 -26.42 -4.34 -5.14
C LYS A 210 -25.90 -3.70 -6.44
N LYS A 211 -25.48 -2.43 -6.38
CA LYS A 211 -24.92 -1.72 -7.55
C LYS A 211 -23.50 -2.18 -7.87
N LEU A 212 -22.72 -2.54 -6.84
CA LEU A 212 -21.37 -3.08 -7.01
C LEU A 212 -21.33 -4.35 -7.88
N PHE A 213 -22.33 -5.22 -7.72
CA PHE A 213 -22.38 -6.52 -8.42
C PHE A 213 -22.91 -6.45 -9.86
N THR A 214 -23.32 -5.30 -10.38
CA THR A 214 -23.90 -5.17 -11.72
C THR A 214 -22.91 -4.94 -12.85
N GLY A 215 -21.71 -4.47 -12.55
CA GLY A 215 -20.71 -4.11 -13.55
C GLY A 215 -19.73 -5.26 -13.88
N LYS A 216 -19.89 -5.97 -15.01
CA LYS A 216 -18.94 -7.02 -15.45
C LYS A 216 -17.49 -6.54 -15.48
N ARG A 217 -17.25 -5.26 -15.77
CA ARG A 217 -15.94 -4.63 -15.86
C ARG A 217 -15.21 -4.53 -14.52
N VAL A 218 -15.97 -4.31 -13.41
CA VAL A 218 -15.41 -4.34 -12.03
C VAL A 218 -14.79 -5.71 -11.74
N TYR A 219 -15.48 -6.79 -12.08
CA TYR A 219 -14.96 -8.15 -11.85
C TYR A 219 -13.67 -8.43 -12.62
N GLY A 220 -13.57 -7.94 -13.86
CA GLY A 220 -12.35 -8.04 -14.66
C GLY A 220 -11.18 -7.30 -13.98
N MET A 221 -11.43 -6.12 -13.43
CA MET A 221 -10.44 -5.34 -12.69
C MET A 221 -10.02 -6.03 -11.39
N VAL A 222 -10.97 -6.58 -10.64
CA VAL A 222 -10.71 -7.35 -9.41
C VAL A 222 -9.87 -8.60 -9.72
N LEU A 223 -10.23 -9.36 -10.76
CA LEU A 223 -9.48 -10.55 -11.18
C LEU A 223 -8.05 -10.17 -11.58
N ALA A 224 -7.89 -9.14 -12.41
CA ALA A 224 -6.58 -8.67 -12.81
C ALA A 224 -5.74 -8.23 -11.60
N ARG A 225 -6.32 -7.41 -10.69
CA ARG A 225 -5.61 -6.83 -9.55
C ARG A 225 -5.31 -7.82 -8.45
N MET A 226 -6.24 -8.75 -8.15
CA MET A 226 -6.13 -9.65 -6.98
C MET A 226 -5.66 -11.07 -7.34
N VAL A 227 -5.59 -11.41 -8.64
CA VAL A 227 -5.13 -12.74 -9.07
C VAL A 227 -3.99 -12.62 -10.08
N LEU A 228 -4.22 -11.97 -11.23
CA LEU A 228 -3.23 -11.92 -12.31
C LEU A 228 -1.93 -11.20 -11.88
N LEU A 229 -2.02 -9.97 -11.41
CA LEU A 229 -0.85 -9.19 -11.00
C LEU A 229 -0.13 -9.78 -9.77
N PRO A 230 -0.83 -10.31 -8.75
CA PRO A 230 -0.20 -11.06 -7.67
C PRO A 230 0.55 -12.31 -8.13
N LEU A 231 0.02 -13.09 -9.07
CA LEU A 231 0.75 -14.24 -9.64
C LEU A 231 2.04 -13.82 -10.35
N VAL A 232 1.99 -12.72 -11.10
CA VAL A 232 3.20 -12.13 -11.71
C VAL A 232 4.19 -11.69 -10.64
N ALA A 233 3.72 -11.03 -9.57
CA ALA A 233 4.56 -10.62 -8.45
C ALA A 233 5.22 -11.82 -7.75
N VAL A 234 4.45 -12.87 -7.46
CA VAL A 234 4.98 -14.11 -6.85
C VAL A 234 6.07 -14.70 -7.73
N PHE A 235 5.81 -14.90 -9.03
CA PHE A 235 6.78 -15.48 -9.94
C PHE A 235 8.05 -14.63 -10.03
N PHE A 236 7.91 -13.34 -10.24
CA PHE A 236 9.03 -12.41 -10.39
C PHE A 236 9.89 -12.31 -9.12
N LEU A 237 9.26 -12.05 -7.96
CA LEU A 237 9.99 -11.83 -6.72
C LEU A 237 10.57 -13.13 -6.16
N ARG A 238 9.90 -14.25 -6.35
CA ARG A 238 10.43 -15.57 -5.96
C ARG A 238 11.68 -15.94 -6.77
N THR A 239 11.62 -15.78 -8.11
CA THR A 239 12.79 -16.06 -8.96
C THR A 239 13.94 -15.13 -8.64
N TRP A 240 13.68 -13.85 -8.39
CA TRP A 240 14.72 -12.91 -7.98
C TRP A 240 15.34 -13.30 -6.62
N GLY A 241 14.52 -13.65 -5.63
CA GLY A 241 15.00 -14.07 -4.32
C GLY A 241 15.88 -15.33 -4.34
N MET A 242 15.62 -16.25 -5.29
CA MET A 242 16.47 -17.43 -5.48
C MET A 242 17.83 -17.10 -6.14
N MET A 243 17.90 -16.03 -6.92
CA MET A 243 19.11 -15.61 -7.63
C MET A 243 19.93 -14.57 -6.87
N SER A 244 19.35 -13.94 -5.85
CA SER A 244 19.99 -12.88 -5.08
C SER A 244 21.02 -13.45 -4.09
N SER A 245 22.18 -12.82 -4.03
CA SER A 245 23.22 -13.10 -3.03
C SER A 245 23.08 -12.27 -1.75
N VAL A 246 22.08 -11.36 -1.70
CA VAL A 246 21.82 -10.54 -0.51
C VAL A 246 21.28 -11.43 0.61
N PRO A 247 21.82 -11.32 1.84
CA PRO A 247 21.28 -12.04 2.99
C PRO A 247 19.79 -11.77 3.15
N ASP A 248 19.04 -12.76 3.59
CA ASP A 248 17.59 -12.70 3.82
C ASP A 248 16.76 -12.20 2.62
N SER A 249 17.32 -12.24 1.40
CA SER A 249 16.66 -11.72 0.18
C SER A 249 15.24 -12.25 -0.01
N ARG A 250 14.96 -13.51 0.35
CA ARG A 250 13.60 -14.07 0.26
C ARG A 250 12.62 -13.35 1.20
N SER A 251 13.04 -13.07 2.43
CA SER A 251 12.20 -12.36 3.41
C SER A 251 12.02 -10.87 3.03
N ILE A 252 13.10 -10.24 2.55
CA ILE A 252 13.05 -8.86 2.03
C ILE A 252 12.08 -8.74 0.85
N LEU A 253 12.19 -9.66 -0.10
CA LEU A 253 11.29 -9.68 -1.28
C LEU A 253 9.87 -10.13 -0.92
N LEU A 254 9.68 -10.89 0.17
CA LEU A 254 8.36 -11.14 0.74
C LEU A 254 7.69 -9.84 1.20
N VAL A 255 8.43 -8.93 1.84
CA VAL A 255 7.90 -7.60 2.20
C VAL A 255 7.44 -6.84 0.95
N THR A 256 8.26 -6.83 -0.10
CA THR A 256 7.90 -6.23 -1.40
C THR A 256 6.65 -6.91 -2.00
N LEU A 257 6.57 -8.25 -1.92
CA LEU A 257 5.39 -8.99 -2.37
C LEU A 257 4.15 -8.59 -1.60
N LEU A 258 4.22 -8.57 -0.26
CA LEU A 258 3.09 -8.15 0.58
C LEU A 258 2.56 -6.78 0.17
N ALA A 259 3.46 -5.81 -0.10
CA ALA A 259 3.07 -4.50 -0.61
C ALA A 259 2.41 -4.56 -1.99
N ALA A 260 2.96 -5.35 -2.89
CA ALA A 260 2.51 -5.50 -4.28
C ALA A 260 1.12 -6.14 -4.40
N ILE A 261 0.78 -7.10 -3.51
CA ILE A 261 -0.48 -7.86 -3.55
C ILE A 261 -1.61 -7.24 -2.72
N THR A 262 -1.38 -6.08 -2.08
CA THR A 262 -2.47 -5.35 -1.39
C THR A 262 -3.54 -4.88 -2.38
N PRO A 263 -4.77 -4.58 -1.91
CA PRO A 263 -5.85 -4.09 -2.78
C PRO A 263 -5.47 -2.79 -3.49
N THR A 264 -6.35 -2.30 -4.34
CA THR A 264 -6.21 -0.96 -4.95
C THR A 264 -6.07 0.13 -3.90
N ALA A 265 -5.23 1.12 -4.16
CA ALA A 265 -5.01 2.23 -3.23
C ALA A 265 -6.31 2.99 -2.92
N SER A 266 -6.54 3.27 -1.63
CA SER A 266 -7.69 4.07 -1.17
C SER A 266 -7.66 5.53 -1.65
N THR A 267 -6.51 6.00 -2.11
CA THR A 267 -6.32 7.32 -2.73
C THR A 267 -6.94 7.42 -4.13
N ILE A 268 -7.16 6.30 -4.82
CA ILE A 268 -7.68 6.30 -6.20
C ILE A 268 -9.11 6.85 -6.28
N PRO A 269 -10.08 6.43 -5.45
CA PRO A 269 -11.40 7.07 -5.39
C PRO A 269 -11.34 8.56 -5.07
N GLN A 270 -10.44 8.98 -4.18
CA GLN A 270 -10.27 10.38 -3.81
C GLN A 270 -9.72 11.21 -4.99
N MET A 271 -8.73 10.67 -5.70
CA MET A 271 -8.20 11.30 -6.91
C MET A 271 -9.25 11.34 -8.03
N ALA A 272 -10.04 10.28 -8.18
CA ALA A 272 -11.13 10.26 -9.15
C ALA A 272 -12.14 11.36 -8.88
N GLN A 273 -12.51 11.59 -7.62
CA GLN A 273 -13.38 12.68 -7.22
C GLN A 273 -12.75 14.06 -7.48
N LEU A 274 -11.45 14.22 -7.20
CA LEU A 274 -10.73 15.49 -7.35
C LEU A 274 -10.56 15.90 -8.83
N TYR A 275 -10.42 14.92 -9.73
CA TYR A 275 -10.16 15.12 -11.14
C TYR A 275 -11.36 14.80 -12.05
N ASP A 276 -12.58 14.84 -11.49
CA ASP A 276 -13.85 14.62 -12.22
C ASP A 276 -13.89 13.30 -13.01
N GLN A 277 -13.23 12.24 -12.47
CA GLN A 277 -13.33 10.88 -12.97
C GLN A 277 -14.48 10.13 -12.26
N ASP A 278 -14.78 8.90 -12.70
CA ASP A 278 -15.81 8.08 -12.06
C ASP A 278 -15.38 7.57 -10.68
N ALA A 279 -15.63 8.40 -9.64
CA ALA A 279 -15.30 8.08 -8.25
C ALA A 279 -16.13 6.91 -7.69
N ALA A 280 -17.36 6.72 -8.18
CA ALA A 280 -18.21 5.61 -7.76
C ALA A 280 -17.64 4.27 -8.27
N TYR A 281 -17.20 4.24 -9.53
CA TYR A 281 -16.52 3.09 -10.12
C TYR A 281 -15.17 2.80 -9.43
N ALA A 282 -14.38 3.84 -9.15
CA ALA A 282 -13.12 3.71 -8.41
C ALA A 282 -13.34 3.13 -7.01
N SER A 283 -14.37 3.59 -6.30
CA SER A 283 -14.76 3.08 -4.97
C SER A 283 -15.18 1.62 -5.06
N ALA A 284 -15.97 1.25 -6.10
CA ALA A 284 -16.38 -0.13 -6.33
C ALA A 284 -15.17 -1.07 -6.49
N ILE A 285 -14.19 -0.70 -7.31
CA ILE A 285 -12.95 -1.49 -7.49
C ILE A 285 -12.18 -1.59 -6.17
N ASN A 286 -12.00 -0.48 -5.45
CA ASN A 286 -11.26 -0.44 -4.19
C ASN A 286 -11.88 -1.40 -3.16
N VAL A 287 -13.19 -1.33 -2.97
CA VAL A 287 -13.91 -2.16 -2.02
C VAL A 287 -13.86 -3.63 -2.39
N MET A 288 -14.18 -3.96 -3.64
CA MET A 288 -14.17 -5.35 -4.09
C MET A 288 -12.77 -5.97 -3.98
N THR A 289 -11.73 -5.22 -4.34
CA THR A 289 -10.35 -5.69 -4.14
C THR A 289 -10.01 -5.85 -2.66
N THR A 290 -10.49 -4.95 -1.78
CA THR A 290 -10.30 -5.06 -0.32
C THR A 290 -10.99 -6.30 0.26
N VAL A 291 -12.21 -6.60 -0.16
CA VAL A 291 -12.92 -7.80 0.30
C VAL A 291 -12.22 -9.09 -0.19
N VAL A 292 -11.84 -9.12 -1.46
CA VAL A 292 -11.20 -10.30 -2.06
C VAL A 292 -9.80 -10.54 -1.52
N CYS A 293 -9.08 -9.49 -1.08
CA CYS A 293 -7.71 -9.62 -0.56
C CYS A 293 -7.61 -10.50 0.70
N VAL A 294 -8.69 -10.62 1.49
CA VAL A 294 -8.73 -11.52 2.66
C VAL A 294 -8.31 -12.94 2.30
N VAL A 295 -8.75 -13.40 1.13
CA VAL A 295 -8.49 -14.75 0.66
C VAL A 295 -7.24 -14.80 -0.23
N THR A 296 -7.08 -13.80 -1.11
CA THR A 296 -6.01 -13.85 -2.12
C THR A 296 -4.63 -13.57 -1.53
N MET A 297 -4.49 -12.65 -0.55
CA MET A 297 -3.18 -12.37 0.03
C MET A 297 -2.56 -13.60 0.71
N PRO A 298 -3.24 -14.33 1.62
CA PRO A 298 -2.68 -15.55 2.20
C PRO A 298 -2.30 -16.60 1.16
N LEU A 299 -3.15 -16.79 0.13
CA LEU A 299 -2.86 -17.76 -0.95
C LEU A 299 -1.60 -17.39 -1.73
N MET A 300 -1.40 -16.10 -2.06
CA MET A 300 -0.21 -15.64 -2.78
C MET A 300 1.06 -15.75 -1.94
N VAL A 301 0.97 -15.48 -0.63
CA VAL A 301 2.11 -15.68 0.28
C VAL A 301 2.44 -17.17 0.41
N MET A 302 1.45 -18.05 0.53
CA MET A 302 1.69 -19.52 0.53
C MET A 302 2.39 -19.96 -0.76
N LEU A 303 1.94 -19.48 -1.92
CA LEU A 303 2.55 -19.77 -3.23
C LEU A 303 4.00 -19.27 -3.33
N TYR A 304 4.30 -18.11 -2.74
CA TYR A 304 5.65 -17.56 -2.70
C TYR A 304 6.58 -18.42 -1.84
N MET A 305 6.07 -18.97 -0.74
CA MET A 305 6.84 -19.72 0.24
C MET A 305 7.08 -21.19 -0.15
N MET A 306 6.27 -21.74 -1.06
CA MET A 306 6.49 -23.06 -1.66
C MET A 306 7.75 -23.09 -2.51
#